data_37ec7fd0c9aaa92ca8ef6a25bf2c49d7
#
_entry.id   37ec7fd0c9aaa92ca8ef6a25bf2c49d7
#
_cell.length_a   1.000
_cell.length_b   1.000
_cell.length_c   1.000
_cell.angle_alpha   90.00
_cell.angle_beta   90.00
_cell.angle_gamma   90.00
#
_symmetry.space_group_name_H-M   'P 1'
#
loop_
_entity.id
_entity.type
_entity.pdbx_description
1 polymer ?
#
loop_
_entity_poly.entity_id
_entity_poly.type
_entity_poly.pdbx_seq_one_letter_code
_entity_poly.pdbx_strand_id
1 'polypeptide(L)'
;MLTQIINGHILTPQGWMKDGSVLISDGKILEVTNSDLAVIGAKIIDAKGMFIVPGFISMHAHGGGGHDFTESTPEAFQQAVQAHLKHGATSIFPTLSSTSFDNIRKAVHTCEELMKESESTIQGLHIEGPYLNKKMAGPQWEEFLKDPDPDEYIPLLESTKCIKRWDISP
;
A
#
# COMPACT_ATOMS: atom_id res chain seq x y z
N MET A 1 -7.58 -18.29 13.06
CA MET A 1 -8.35 -19.17 12.14
C MET A 1 -7.39 -19.85 11.18
N LEU A 2 -7.50 -21.18 11.03
CA LEU A 2 -6.60 -21.96 10.16
C LEU A 2 -7.18 -22.01 8.73
N THR A 3 -6.38 -21.66 7.74
CA THR A 3 -6.76 -21.70 6.32
C THR A 3 -5.66 -22.41 5.53
N GLN A 4 -6.05 -23.29 4.61
CA GLN A 4 -5.14 -23.96 3.70
C GLN A 4 -5.54 -23.67 2.25
N ILE A 5 -4.60 -23.16 1.46
CA ILE A 5 -4.77 -23.00 0.02
C ILE A 5 -4.07 -24.19 -0.64
N ILE A 6 -4.76 -24.90 -1.53
CA ILE A 6 -4.27 -26.12 -2.18
C ILE A 6 -4.32 -26.00 -3.70
N ASN A 7 -3.64 -26.92 -4.39
CA ASN A 7 -3.69 -27.08 -5.86
C ASN A 7 -3.27 -25.80 -6.61
N GLY A 8 -2.27 -25.06 -6.11
CA GLY A 8 -1.81 -23.84 -6.76
C GLY A 8 -0.36 -23.91 -7.27
N HIS A 9 -0.04 -23.03 -8.23
CA HIS A 9 1.33 -22.78 -8.64
C HIS A 9 1.88 -21.65 -7.76
N ILE A 10 2.72 -21.98 -6.79
CA ILE A 10 3.19 -21.06 -5.74
C ILE A 10 4.50 -20.42 -6.15
N LEU A 11 4.60 -19.10 -6.10
CA LEU A 11 5.87 -18.40 -6.22
C LEU A 11 6.59 -18.38 -4.86
N THR A 12 7.77 -18.99 -4.82
CA THR A 12 8.64 -19.00 -3.65
C THR A 12 9.97 -18.29 -3.96
N PRO A 13 10.80 -17.95 -2.96
CA PRO A 13 12.14 -17.41 -3.19
C PRO A 13 13.05 -18.34 -4.02
N GLN A 14 12.76 -19.63 -4.05
CA GLN A 14 13.51 -20.63 -4.82
C GLN A 14 12.93 -20.86 -6.22
N GLY A 15 11.86 -20.18 -6.59
CA GLY A 15 11.16 -20.31 -7.85
C GLY A 15 9.75 -20.90 -7.72
N TRP A 16 9.19 -21.35 -8.85
CA TRP A 16 7.83 -21.86 -8.91
C TRP A 16 7.72 -23.29 -8.35
N MET A 17 6.79 -23.48 -7.45
CA MET A 17 6.36 -24.77 -6.90
C MET A 17 5.01 -25.13 -7.51
N LYS A 18 4.93 -26.25 -8.24
CA LYS A 18 3.66 -26.75 -8.81
C LYS A 18 2.89 -27.57 -7.79
N ASP A 19 1.58 -27.54 -7.90
CA ASP A 19 0.66 -28.34 -7.08
C ASP A 19 0.93 -28.18 -5.57
N GLY A 20 1.31 -26.97 -5.19
CA GLY A 20 1.69 -26.65 -3.83
C GLY A 20 0.50 -26.31 -2.93
N SER A 21 0.79 -26.26 -1.63
CA SER A 21 -0.12 -25.87 -0.56
C SER A 21 0.49 -24.80 0.32
N VAL A 22 -0.33 -23.84 0.74
CA VAL A 22 0.02 -22.80 1.71
C VAL A 22 -0.89 -22.93 2.92
N LEU A 23 -0.30 -23.11 4.09
CA LEU A 23 -0.99 -23.13 5.37
C LEU A 23 -0.86 -21.78 6.07
N ILE A 24 -1.99 -21.21 6.47
CA ILE A 24 -2.07 -19.89 7.11
C ILE A 24 -2.82 -20.01 8.43
N SER A 25 -2.27 -19.40 9.49
CA SER A 25 -2.98 -19.20 10.76
C SER A 25 -2.81 -17.76 11.23
N ASP A 26 -3.92 -17.16 11.63
CA ASP A 26 -3.96 -15.83 12.24
C ASP A 26 -3.16 -14.78 11.46
N GLY A 27 -3.37 -14.77 10.14
CA GLY A 27 -2.72 -13.83 9.20
C GLY A 27 -1.25 -14.13 8.89
N LYS A 28 -0.71 -15.28 9.35
CA LYS A 28 0.68 -15.67 9.10
C LYS A 28 0.77 -16.96 8.30
N ILE A 29 1.68 -16.99 7.33
CA ILE A 29 2.03 -18.22 6.62
C ILE A 29 2.81 -19.11 7.60
N LEU A 30 2.31 -20.30 7.85
CA LEU A 30 2.96 -21.30 8.69
C LEU A 30 3.85 -22.23 7.87
N GLU A 31 3.36 -22.62 6.68
CA GLU A 31 4.09 -23.56 5.83
C GLU A 31 3.73 -23.34 4.35
N VAL A 32 4.70 -23.59 3.49
CA VAL A 32 4.56 -23.68 2.03
C VAL A 32 5.20 -24.99 1.61
N THR A 33 4.44 -25.90 1.03
CA THR A 33 4.90 -27.24 0.70
C THR A 33 4.27 -27.77 -0.58
N ASN A 34 4.94 -28.73 -1.22
CA ASN A 34 4.41 -29.51 -2.35
C ASN A 34 3.89 -30.89 -1.94
N SER A 35 3.84 -31.18 -0.63
CA SER A 35 3.30 -32.42 -0.12
C SER A 35 1.79 -32.29 0.14
N ASP A 36 1.08 -33.42 0.01
CA ASP A 36 -0.33 -33.54 0.43
C ASP A 36 -0.44 -33.42 1.95
N LEU A 37 -0.66 -32.21 2.40
CA LEU A 37 -0.85 -31.90 3.80
C LEU A 37 -2.36 -31.91 4.11
N ALA A 38 -2.86 -32.97 4.74
CA ALA A 38 -4.23 -33.00 5.23
C ALA A 38 -4.28 -32.33 6.62
N VAL A 39 -4.77 -31.07 6.67
CA VAL A 39 -4.86 -30.31 7.91
C VAL A 39 -6.30 -30.33 8.42
N ILE A 40 -6.53 -31.10 9.50
CA ILE A 40 -7.85 -31.23 10.11
C ILE A 40 -8.30 -29.88 10.68
N GLY A 41 -9.52 -29.45 10.31
CA GLY A 41 -10.11 -28.21 10.81
C GLY A 41 -9.69 -26.94 10.06
N ALA A 42 -8.84 -27.02 9.02
CA ALA A 42 -8.54 -25.88 8.17
C ALA A 42 -9.69 -25.58 7.20
N LYS A 43 -9.94 -24.29 6.97
CA LYS A 43 -10.76 -23.84 5.84
C LYS A 43 -9.95 -24.05 4.55
N ILE A 44 -10.47 -24.86 3.64
CA ILE A 44 -9.81 -25.16 2.37
C ILE A 44 -10.20 -24.13 1.30
N ILE A 45 -9.20 -23.61 0.61
CA ILE A 45 -9.33 -22.81 -0.61
C ILE A 45 -8.62 -23.58 -1.73
N ASP A 46 -9.36 -24.07 -2.70
CA ASP A 46 -8.79 -24.76 -3.87
C ASP A 46 -8.43 -23.71 -4.94
N ALA A 47 -7.16 -23.56 -5.20
CA ALA A 47 -6.65 -22.64 -6.23
C ALA A 47 -6.86 -23.16 -7.66
N LYS A 48 -7.24 -24.43 -7.85
CA LYS A 48 -7.59 -25.01 -9.17
C LYS A 48 -6.52 -24.78 -10.24
N GLY A 49 -5.26 -24.88 -9.87
CA GLY A 49 -4.13 -24.63 -10.77
C GLY A 49 -3.79 -23.17 -11.02
N MET A 50 -4.45 -22.23 -10.31
CA MET A 50 -4.10 -20.81 -10.42
C MET A 50 -2.79 -20.49 -9.70
N PHE A 51 -2.24 -19.33 -10.01
CA PHE A 51 -1.03 -18.83 -9.38
C PHE A 51 -1.33 -18.34 -7.95
N ILE A 52 -0.46 -18.72 -7.01
CA ILE A 52 -0.44 -18.20 -5.65
C ILE A 52 0.86 -17.42 -5.51
N VAL A 53 0.74 -16.13 -5.30
CA VAL A 53 1.87 -15.21 -5.17
C VAL A 53 1.69 -14.34 -3.91
N PRO A 54 2.79 -13.81 -3.34
CA PRO A 54 2.67 -12.75 -2.34
C PRO A 54 1.88 -11.57 -2.89
N GLY A 55 1.10 -10.90 -2.05
CA GLY A 55 0.43 -9.67 -2.45
C GLY A 55 1.43 -8.61 -2.90
N PHE A 56 1.04 -7.79 -3.88
CA PHE A 56 1.90 -6.74 -4.40
C PHE A 56 2.01 -5.58 -3.40
N ILE A 57 3.17 -4.92 -3.41
CA ILE A 57 3.44 -3.72 -2.63
C ILE A 57 3.49 -2.54 -3.60
N SER A 58 2.53 -1.63 -3.49
CA SER A 58 2.51 -0.39 -4.27
C SER A 58 3.14 0.74 -3.46
N MET A 59 4.33 1.16 -3.86
CA MET A 59 5.09 2.21 -3.16
C MET A 59 4.85 3.62 -3.71
N HIS A 60 4.10 3.74 -4.82
CA HIS A 60 3.82 5.00 -5.48
C HIS A 60 2.53 4.85 -6.32
N ALA A 61 1.45 5.45 -5.84
CA ALA A 61 0.18 5.47 -6.53
C ALA A 61 -0.59 6.73 -6.13
N HIS A 62 -0.98 7.55 -7.10
CA HIS A 62 -1.68 8.82 -6.85
C HIS A 62 -3.18 8.65 -6.60
N GLY A 63 -3.75 7.53 -7.00
CA GLY A 63 -5.17 7.27 -6.81
C GLY A 63 -5.63 6.00 -7.52
N GLY A 64 -6.93 5.81 -7.58
CA GLY A 64 -7.58 4.67 -8.23
C GLY A 64 -9.10 4.73 -8.03
N GLY A 65 -9.85 3.95 -8.82
CA GLY A 65 -11.30 3.88 -8.66
C GLY A 65 -12.05 5.19 -8.88
N GLY A 66 -11.43 6.14 -9.60
CA GLY A 66 -12.01 7.47 -9.86
C GLY A 66 -11.67 8.53 -8.82
N HIS A 67 -10.79 8.23 -7.86
CA HIS A 67 -10.34 9.15 -6.81
C HIS A 67 -8.83 9.33 -6.80
N ASP A 68 -8.37 10.50 -6.35
CA ASP A 68 -6.97 10.86 -6.12
C ASP A 68 -6.70 11.00 -4.61
N PHE A 69 -5.56 10.53 -4.15
CA PHE A 69 -5.20 10.65 -2.74
C PHE A 69 -4.99 12.11 -2.29
N THR A 70 -4.70 13.01 -3.22
CA THR A 70 -4.60 14.46 -2.95
C THR A 70 -5.96 15.10 -2.62
N GLU A 71 -7.10 14.41 -2.84
CA GLU A 71 -8.41 14.84 -2.32
C GLU A 71 -8.43 14.84 -0.78
N SER A 72 -7.55 14.06 -0.15
CA SER A 72 -7.31 14.03 1.31
C SER A 72 -8.54 13.68 2.15
N THR A 73 -9.53 12.99 1.56
CA THR A 73 -10.75 12.53 2.24
C THR A 73 -10.69 11.04 2.54
N PRO A 74 -11.30 10.57 3.64
CA PRO A 74 -11.38 9.12 3.93
C PRO A 74 -12.02 8.33 2.80
N GLU A 75 -13.06 8.86 2.17
CA GLU A 75 -13.74 8.21 1.06
C GLU A 75 -12.82 8.02 -0.16
N ALA A 76 -12.10 9.06 -0.57
CA ALA A 76 -11.15 8.98 -1.70
C ALA A 76 -10.05 7.95 -1.42
N PHE A 77 -9.47 7.96 -0.21
CA PHE A 77 -8.47 6.98 0.20
C PHE A 77 -9.01 5.56 0.14
N GLN A 78 -10.17 5.30 0.73
CA GLN A 78 -10.79 3.96 0.76
C GLN A 78 -11.13 3.46 -0.65
N GLN A 79 -11.72 4.30 -1.52
CA GLN A 79 -12.06 3.92 -2.88
C GLN A 79 -10.81 3.60 -3.72
N ALA A 80 -9.78 4.46 -3.64
CA ALA A 80 -8.53 4.24 -4.35
C ALA A 80 -7.81 2.97 -3.86
N VAL A 81 -7.70 2.78 -2.54
CA VAL A 81 -7.10 1.58 -1.94
C VAL A 81 -7.84 0.31 -2.36
N GLN A 82 -9.18 0.33 -2.34
CA GLN A 82 -9.98 -0.82 -2.77
C GLN A 82 -9.79 -1.16 -4.25
N ALA A 83 -9.59 -0.15 -5.11
CA ALA A 83 -9.26 -0.38 -6.51
C ALA A 83 -7.93 -1.14 -6.67
N HIS A 84 -6.89 -0.74 -5.92
CA HIS A 84 -5.60 -1.44 -5.91
C HIS A 84 -5.69 -2.84 -5.30
N LEU A 85 -6.44 -3.01 -4.21
CA LEU A 85 -6.61 -4.30 -3.55
C LEU A 85 -7.28 -5.33 -4.47
N LYS A 86 -8.28 -4.93 -5.26
CA LYS A 86 -8.94 -5.79 -6.26
C LYS A 86 -7.95 -6.32 -7.32
N HIS A 87 -6.84 -5.64 -7.53
CA HIS A 87 -5.77 -6.04 -8.46
C HIS A 87 -4.55 -6.65 -7.76
N GLY A 88 -4.68 -7.02 -6.47
CA GLY A 88 -3.69 -7.78 -5.74
C GLY A 88 -2.64 -6.96 -4.98
N ALA A 89 -2.78 -5.63 -4.91
CA ALA A 89 -1.92 -4.81 -4.05
C ALA A 89 -2.43 -4.90 -2.59
N THR A 90 -1.73 -5.67 -1.78
CA THR A 90 -2.07 -5.90 -0.35
C THR A 90 -1.33 -4.95 0.59
N SER A 91 -0.42 -4.15 0.07
CA SER A 91 0.27 -3.08 0.80
C SER A 91 0.41 -1.87 -0.12
N ILE A 92 0.04 -0.68 0.36
CA ILE A 92 0.06 0.53 -0.45
C ILE A 92 0.57 1.73 0.36
N PHE A 93 1.32 2.59 -0.32
CA PHE A 93 1.66 3.94 0.12
C PHE A 93 0.85 4.92 -0.74
N PRO A 94 -0.32 5.42 -0.25
CA PRO A 94 -1.00 6.53 -0.90
C PRO A 94 -0.02 7.67 -1.17
N THR A 95 -0.03 8.18 -2.41
CA THR A 95 0.90 9.21 -2.86
C THR A 95 0.17 10.50 -3.13
N LEU A 96 0.57 11.58 -2.45
CA LEU A 96 0.08 12.91 -2.75
C LEU A 96 0.90 13.53 -3.88
N SER A 97 0.24 14.17 -4.82
CA SER A 97 0.87 15.15 -5.69
C SER A 97 1.15 16.44 -4.93
N SER A 98 1.98 17.32 -5.51
CA SER A 98 2.25 18.63 -4.92
C SER A 98 0.97 19.38 -4.62
N THR A 99 0.80 19.81 -3.36
CA THR A 99 -0.39 20.49 -2.85
C THR A 99 -0.02 21.41 -1.69
N SER A 100 -1.00 22.13 -1.13
CA SER A 100 -0.78 22.99 0.03
C SER A 100 -0.41 22.17 1.28
N PHE A 101 0.36 22.78 2.20
CA PHE A 101 0.70 22.16 3.48
C PHE A 101 -0.51 21.82 4.34
N ASP A 102 -1.56 22.64 4.27
CA ASP A 102 -2.81 22.34 4.96
C ASP A 102 -3.49 21.09 4.43
N ASN A 103 -3.41 20.87 3.11
CA ASN A 103 -3.91 19.64 2.51
C ASN A 103 -3.05 18.42 2.86
N ILE A 104 -1.71 18.57 2.90
CA ILE A 104 -0.80 17.52 3.37
C ILE A 104 -1.15 17.11 4.82
N ARG A 105 -1.40 18.07 5.72
CA ARG A 105 -1.80 17.77 7.10
C ARG A 105 -3.12 17.00 7.17
N LYS A 106 -4.10 17.37 6.33
CA LYS A 106 -5.37 16.62 6.23
C LYS A 106 -5.14 15.19 5.76
N ALA A 107 -4.33 15.01 4.72
CA ALA A 107 -4.00 13.67 4.21
C ALA A 107 -3.26 12.82 5.24
N VAL A 108 -2.33 13.41 5.99
CA VAL A 108 -1.65 12.72 7.11
C VAL A 108 -2.67 12.24 8.13
N HIS A 109 -3.57 13.11 8.58
CA HIS A 109 -4.62 12.73 9.53
C HIS A 109 -5.51 11.61 8.98
N THR A 110 -6.00 11.75 7.75
CA THR A 110 -6.82 10.73 7.08
C THR A 110 -6.07 9.38 6.99
N CYS A 111 -4.81 9.42 6.58
CA CYS A 111 -3.98 8.23 6.48
C CYS A 111 -3.80 7.54 7.84
N GLU A 112 -3.50 8.31 8.90
CA GLU A 112 -3.33 7.79 10.25
C GLU A 112 -4.61 7.12 10.80
N GLU A 113 -5.77 7.71 10.54
CA GLU A 113 -7.04 7.10 10.97
C GLU A 113 -7.30 5.79 10.23
N LEU A 114 -7.13 5.76 8.92
CA LEU A 114 -7.33 4.56 8.12
C LEU A 114 -6.30 3.45 8.40
N MET A 115 -5.08 3.79 8.79
CA MET A 115 -4.07 2.81 9.21
C MET A 115 -4.44 2.07 10.50
N LYS A 116 -5.34 2.60 11.32
CA LYS A 116 -5.80 1.95 12.57
C LYS A 116 -6.83 0.85 12.33
N GLU A 117 -7.43 0.83 11.14
CA GLU A 117 -8.39 -0.20 10.78
C GLU A 117 -7.71 -1.58 10.71
N SER A 118 -8.35 -2.62 11.24
CA SER A 118 -7.76 -3.96 11.39
C SER A 118 -7.37 -4.64 10.07
N GLU A 119 -8.00 -4.25 8.97
CA GLU A 119 -7.76 -4.81 7.63
C GLU A 119 -7.12 -3.79 6.68
N SER A 120 -6.53 -2.71 7.23
CA SER A 120 -5.90 -1.67 6.42
C SER A 120 -4.71 -2.22 5.63
N THR A 121 -4.68 -1.95 4.34
CA THR A 121 -3.54 -2.23 3.48
C THR A 121 -2.58 -1.04 3.37
N ILE A 122 -2.95 0.11 3.96
CA ILE A 122 -2.13 1.33 3.99
C ILE A 122 -0.95 1.12 4.95
N GLN A 123 0.26 1.31 4.45
CA GLN A 123 1.50 1.14 5.24
C GLN A 123 2.16 2.46 5.64
N GLY A 124 1.61 3.56 5.18
CA GLY A 124 2.07 4.92 5.40
C GLY A 124 1.77 5.82 4.23
N LEU A 125 2.16 7.07 4.32
CA LEU A 125 1.94 8.09 3.29
C LEU A 125 3.24 8.35 2.53
N HIS A 126 3.13 8.49 1.22
CA HIS A 126 4.15 9.04 0.35
C HIS A 126 3.76 10.46 -0.07
N ILE A 127 4.68 11.39 0.01
CA ILE A 127 4.50 12.79 -0.43
C ILE A 127 5.43 13.04 -1.61
N GLU A 128 4.90 13.41 -2.76
CA GLU A 128 5.66 13.83 -3.92
C GLU A 128 5.57 15.36 -4.06
N GLY A 129 6.64 16.04 -3.69
CA GLY A 129 6.67 17.51 -3.58
C GLY A 129 6.11 18.03 -2.25
N PRO A 130 5.79 19.32 -2.10
CA PRO A 130 5.91 20.41 -3.08
C PRO A 130 7.34 20.93 -3.32
N TYR A 131 8.34 20.35 -2.68
CA TYR A 131 9.74 20.75 -2.77
C TYR A 131 10.41 20.18 -4.03
N LEU A 132 9.87 20.54 -5.18
CA LEU A 132 10.35 20.09 -6.48
C LEU A 132 10.78 21.29 -7.32
N ASN A 133 11.89 21.10 -8.05
CA ASN A 133 12.38 22.10 -9.00
C ASN A 133 11.37 22.28 -10.14
N LYS A 134 10.90 23.50 -10.35
CA LYS A 134 9.89 23.82 -11.38
C LYS A 134 10.27 23.37 -12.80
N LYS A 135 11.56 23.35 -13.12
CA LYS A 135 12.04 22.92 -14.44
C LYS A 135 11.95 21.40 -14.64
N MET A 136 11.86 20.62 -13.55
CA MET A 136 11.94 19.16 -13.58
C MET A 136 10.70 18.50 -12.94
N ALA A 137 9.72 19.28 -12.52
CA ALA A 137 8.57 18.80 -11.74
C ALA A 137 7.57 17.94 -12.54
N GLY A 138 7.69 17.90 -13.87
CA GLY A 138 6.76 17.12 -14.70
C GLY A 138 5.32 17.65 -14.60
N PRO A 139 4.32 16.78 -14.39
CA PRO A 139 2.92 17.16 -14.38
C PRO A 139 2.43 17.73 -13.04
N GLN A 140 3.34 18.15 -12.17
CA GLN A 140 2.99 18.72 -10.86
C GLN A 140 2.39 20.13 -11.01
N TRP A 141 1.51 20.51 -10.08
CA TRP A 141 0.88 21.82 -10.09
C TRP A 141 1.88 22.91 -9.67
N GLU A 142 2.31 23.73 -10.65
CA GLU A 142 3.34 24.76 -10.43
C GLU A 142 3.04 25.71 -9.27
N GLU A 143 1.79 26.02 -9.02
CA GLU A 143 1.36 26.94 -7.95
C GLU A 143 1.72 26.46 -6.54
N PHE A 144 1.92 25.14 -6.36
CA PHE A 144 2.31 24.55 -5.08
C PHE A 144 3.81 24.35 -4.96
N LEU A 145 4.56 24.42 -6.08
CA LEU A 145 6.00 24.15 -6.07
C LEU A 145 6.76 25.27 -5.38
N LYS A 146 7.61 24.91 -4.46
CA LYS A 146 8.44 25.85 -3.68
C LYS A 146 9.73 25.21 -3.20
N ASP A 147 10.64 26.07 -2.73
CA ASP A 147 11.87 25.63 -2.06
C ASP A 147 11.53 24.99 -0.69
N PRO A 148 12.38 24.05 -0.20
CA PRO A 148 12.20 23.45 1.12
C PRO A 148 12.20 24.50 2.24
N ASP A 149 11.19 24.44 3.10
CA ASP A 149 11.02 25.31 4.25
C ASP A 149 11.10 24.49 5.56
N PRO A 150 12.18 24.64 6.36
CA PRO A 150 12.34 23.92 7.63
C PRO A 150 11.21 24.19 8.62
N ASP A 151 10.61 25.38 8.61
CA ASP A 151 9.54 25.73 9.53
C ASP A 151 8.23 25.01 9.18
N GLU A 152 8.12 24.44 8.00
CA GLU A 152 6.99 23.62 7.58
C GLU A 152 7.24 22.12 7.74
N TYR A 153 8.36 21.60 7.19
CA TYR A 153 8.57 20.15 7.15
C TYR A 153 9.06 19.56 8.47
N ILE A 154 9.84 20.30 9.26
CA ILE A 154 10.33 19.77 10.55
C ILE A 154 9.16 19.48 11.50
N PRO A 155 8.27 20.44 11.80
CA PRO A 155 7.13 20.18 12.68
C PRO A 155 6.21 19.08 12.16
N LEU A 156 6.02 18.99 10.82
CA LEU A 156 5.21 17.94 10.23
C LEU A 156 5.83 16.56 10.46
N LEU A 157 7.13 16.39 10.18
CA LEU A 157 7.82 15.11 10.37
C LEU A 157 7.92 14.68 11.83
N GLU A 158 8.03 15.64 12.76
CA GLU A 158 8.03 15.38 14.19
C GLU A 158 6.66 14.98 14.72
N SER A 159 5.59 15.47 14.09
CA SER A 159 4.21 15.24 14.54
C SER A 159 3.64 13.86 14.19
N THR A 160 4.24 13.15 13.23
CA THR A 160 3.67 11.89 12.71
C THR A 160 4.73 10.84 12.41
N LYS A 161 4.30 9.56 12.47
CA LYS A 161 5.06 8.40 11.94
C LYS A 161 4.46 7.85 10.64
N CYS A 162 3.39 8.49 10.17
CA CYS A 162 2.66 8.07 8.98
C CYS A 162 3.47 8.31 7.69
N ILE A 163 4.21 9.41 7.59
CA ILE A 163 5.02 9.72 6.42
C ILE A 163 6.19 8.74 6.33
N LYS A 164 6.23 7.92 5.27
CA LYS A 164 7.27 6.91 5.04
C LYS A 164 8.21 7.24 3.90
N ARG A 165 7.75 8.09 2.99
CA ARG A 165 8.53 8.54 1.84
C ARG A 165 8.18 9.98 1.51
N TRP A 166 9.19 10.76 1.15
CA TRP A 166 9.01 12.12 0.65
C TRP A 166 9.99 12.36 -0.50
N ASP A 167 9.46 12.57 -1.70
CA ASP A 167 10.27 12.87 -2.88
C ASP A 167 10.50 14.38 -2.96
N ILE A 168 11.77 14.76 -3.04
CA ILE A 168 12.24 16.14 -3.17
C ILE A 168 13.21 16.24 -4.36
N SER A 169 13.18 17.35 -5.05
CA SER A 169 14.10 17.65 -6.17
C SER A 169 14.45 19.13 -6.11
N PRO A 170 15.49 19.51 -5.36
CA PRO A 170 15.91 20.90 -5.16
C PRO A 170 16.48 21.53 -6.43
#